data_7bef6d1b4e90213405f3569441a739c3
#
_entry.id   7bef6d1b4e90213405f3569441a739c3
#
_cell.length_a   1.000
_cell.length_b   1.000
_cell.length_c   1.000
_cell.angle_alpha   90.00
_cell.angle_beta   90.00
_cell.angle_gamma   90.00
#
_symmetry.space_group_name_H-M   'P 1'
#
loop_
_entity.id
_entity.type
_entity.pdbx_description
1 polymer ?
#
loop_
_entity_poly.entity_id
_entity_poly.type
_entity_poly.pdbx_seq_one_letter_code
_entity_poly.pdbx_strand_id
1 'polypeptide(L)'
;MLTDNGQRIAYIETQAELEEVCRDWLTLPVVALDTEFMRTNTFYPRLGLLQVADGSQCYLIDPLKISDWGCFISVLSNPGCEIVLHSGGEDLLTLLIVFGQLPSTFFDTQVASAYAGLGFSLSYQALVREIIGRELPKDQTRSDWLKRPLSESQLKYAANDVCYLLPIYRVLSSRLDLRGYLGFLKEDAKAQVDSTKLSEQSNFWALTYTTVSNSWRLNDNALACLQRLCVWREGQARKKDLPRSWIAKDAELLAIAQLVREHRKLTARDLDNCAAIGSALVRRHGDKLVRLVNSPPDFSLIDRSLLCPPLSASLRGLIKGFRQAVQNHAEQMDISPELLARKKQLVAVAQKVRLGSDFVWPPELGGWRRDRLAADFLAVAGNLNLRGVSEHG
;
A
#
# COMPACT_ATOMS: atom_id res chain seq x y z
N MET A 1 30.56 4.43 15.87
CA MET A 1 29.90 3.09 15.92
C MET A 1 30.07 2.43 14.56
N LEU A 2 30.06 1.10 14.47
CA LEU A 2 30.13 0.38 13.21
C LEU A 2 28.90 -0.54 13.07
N THR A 3 28.43 -0.72 11.83
CA THR A 3 27.44 -1.74 11.46
C THR A 3 28.05 -3.16 11.53
N ASP A 4 27.22 -4.18 11.37
CA ASP A 4 27.67 -5.57 11.35
C ASP A 4 28.54 -5.93 10.13
N ASN A 5 28.46 -5.15 9.04
CA ASN A 5 29.35 -5.27 7.87
C ASN A 5 30.59 -4.36 7.93
N GLY A 6 30.82 -3.67 9.06
CA GLY A 6 32.01 -2.83 9.30
C GLY A 6 31.91 -1.40 8.74
N GLN A 7 30.76 -0.98 8.22
CA GLN A 7 30.56 0.40 7.77
C GLN A 7 30.46 1.35 8.98
N ARG A 8 30.95 2.57 8.82
CA ARG A 8 30.81 3.63 9.83
C ARG A 8 29.34 4.07 9.91
N ILE A 9 28.86 4.32 11.14
CA ILE A 9 27.57 4.93 11.40
C ILE A 9 27.81 6.41 11.74
N ALA A 10 27.24 7.32 10.96
CA ALA A 10 27.17 8.74 11.22
C ALA A 10 25.77 9.10 11.73
N TYR A 11 25.68 9.77 12.85
CA TYR A 11 24.42 10.30 13.37
C TYR A 11 24.32 11.78 13.04
N ILE A 12 23.30 12.16 12.28
CA ILE A 12 23.08 13.51 11.73
C ILE A 12 21.98 14.18 12.55
N GLU A 13 22.31 15.24 13.24
CA GLU A 13 21.37 16.00 14.05
C GLU A 13 21.40 17.52 13.82
N THR A 14 22.23 17.97 12.88
CA THR A 14 22.32 19.38 12.51
C THR A 14 21.97 19.59 11.03
N GLN A 15 21.43 20.78 10.74
CA GLN A 15 21.10 21.18 9.38
C GLN A 15 22.30 21.16 8.44
N ALA A 16 23.46 21.66 8.94
CA ALA A 16 24.70 21.74 8.15
C ALA A 16 25.23 20.37 7.75
N GLU A 17 25.20 19.38 8.69
CA GLU A 17 25.59 18.00 8.39
C GLU A 17 24.68 17.37 7.32
N LEU A 18 23.34 17.58 7.41
CA LEU A 18 22.43 17.07 6.40
C LEU A 18 22.71 17.69 5.03
N GLU A 19 22.93 18.97 4.95
CA GLU A 19 23.24 19.66 3.68
C GLU A 19 24.56 19.20 3.08
N GLU A 20 25.55 18.89 3.90
CA GLU A 20 26.83 18.33 3.45
C GLU A 20 26.62 16.97 2.79
N VAL A 21 26.01 16.02 3.49
CA VAL A 21 25.82 14.67 2.96
C VAL A 21 24.85 14.65 1.76
N CYS A 22 23.83 15.50 1.73
CA CYS A 22 22.93 15.61 0.58
C CYS A 22 23.66 16.05 -0.69
N ARG A 23 24.66 16.96 -0.59
CA ARG A 23 25.48 17.35 -1.76
C ARG A 23 26.22 16.16 -2.35
N ASP A 24 26.73 15.28 -1.49
CA ASP A 24 27.41 14.07 -1.93
C ASP A 24 26.42 13.10 -2.59
N TRP A 25 25.26 12.86 -1.96
CA TRP A 25 24.23 11.95 -2.49
C TRP A 25 23.66 12.39 -3.82
N LEU A 26 23.57 13.70 -4.09
CA LEU A 26 23.13 14.23 -5.38
C LEU A 26 24.04 13.82 -6.56
N THR A 27 25.27 13.44 -6.29
CA THR A 27 26.25 12.99 -7.28
C THR A 27 26.24 11.47 -7.49
N LEU A 28 25.58 10.73 -6.58
CA LEU A 28 25.56 9.28 -6.60
C LEU A 28 24.45 8.72 -7.53
N PRO A 29 24.70 7.62 -8.24
CA PRO A 29 23.68 6.98 -9.06
C PRO A 29 22.64 6.21 -8.26
N VAL A 30 22.92 5.91 -6.97
CA VAL A 30 22.06 5.10 -6.11
C VAL A 30 22.36 5.34 -4.64
N VAL A 31 21.32 5.41 -3.82
CA VAL A 31 21.40 5.38 -2.35
C VAL A 31 20.35 4.43 -1.80
N ALA A 32 20.65 3.76 -0.69
CA ALA A 32 19.67 2.95 0.03
C ALA A 32 19.00 3.77 1.13
N LEU A 33 17.73 3.48 1.40
CA LEU A 33 16.91 4.23 2.33
C LEU A 33 16.02 3.28 3.15
N ASP A 34 15.76 3.67 4.41
CA ASP A 34 14.74 3.04 5.26
C ASP A 34 14.18 4.10 6.21
N THR A 35 13.02 3.84 6.81
CA THR A 35 12.41 4.76 7.76
C THR A 35 11.90 4.05 9.00
N GLU A 36 12.17 4.63 10.17
CA GLU A 36 11.52 4.23 11.41
C GLU A 36 10.47 5.28 11.81
N PHE A 37 9.26 4.83 12.03
CA PHE A 37 8.14 5.72 12.32
C PHE A 37 7.17 5.14 13.38
N MET A 38 6.39 6.01 13.99
CA MET A 38 5.33 5.63 14.92
C MET A 38 3.95 5.94 14.31
N ARG A 39 3.03 4.93 14.33
CA ARG A 39 1.64 5.05 13.85
C ARG A 39 0.66 4.28 14.74
N THR A 40 0.74 4.45 16.05
CA THR A 40 -0.11 3.71 17.00
C THR A 40 -1.44 4.42 17.28
N ASN A 41 -1.42 5.75 17.39
CA ASN A 41 -2.55 6.60 17.78
C ASN A 41 -2.77 7.78 16.81
N THR A 42 -2.12 7.77 15.65
CA THR A 42 -2.22 8.78 14.60
C THR A 42 -2.78 8.18 13.31
N PHE A 43 -3.32 9.02 12.45
CA PHE A 43 -3.68 8.63 11.08
C PHE A 43 -2.43 8.52 10.21
N TYR A 44 -1.55 9.51 10.30
CA TYR A 44 -0.31 9.57 9.55
C TYR A 44 0.87 8.98 10.33
N PRO A 45 1.84 8.39 9.63
CA PRO A 45 3.10 7.99 10.25
C PRO A 45 3.86 9.23 10.74
N ARG A 46 4.45 9.15 11.92
CA ARG A 46 5.34 10.16 12.48
C ARG A 46 6.76 9.65 12.36
N LEU A 47 7.56 10.25 11.49
CA LEU A 47 8.95 9.84 11.26
C LEU A 47 9.76 10.01 12.56
N GLY A 48 10.41 8.95 12.97
CA GLY A 48 11.26 8.89 14.16
C GLY A 48 12.76 8.83 13.83
N LEU A 49 13.11 8.23 12.68
CA LEU A 49 14.48 8.18 12.16
C LEU A 49 14.45 7.97 10.66
N LEU A 50 15.34 8.63 9.94
CA LEU A 50 15.59 8.38 8.52
C LEU A 50 16.97 7.75 8.38
N GLN A 51 17.05 6.60 7.72
CA GLN A 51 18.30 5.90 7.45
C GLN A 51 18.68 6.03 5.99
N VAL A 52 19.94 6.34 5.72
CA VAL A 52 20.51 6.36 4.36
C VAL A 52 21.83 5.59 4.36
N ALA A 53 22.08 4.80 3.31
CA ALA A 53 23.40 4.23 3.05
C ALA A 53 23.83 4.58 1.62
N ASP A 54 25.06 5.07 1.49
CA ASP A 54 25.67 5.50 0.22
C ASP A 54 26.68 4.47 -0.34
N GLY A 55 26.87 3.38 0.41
CA GLY A 55 27.84 2.32 0.10
C GLY A 55 29.16 2.48 0.80
N SER A 56 29.51 3.68 1.28
CA SER A 56 30.71 3.94 2.09
C SER A 56 30.38 3.89 3.59
N GLN A 57 29.27 4.47 3.99
CA GLN A 57 28.80 4.49 5.38
C GLN A 57 27.27 4.55 5.47
N CYS A 58 26.76 4.41 6.70
CA CYS A 58 25.34 4.54 7.03
C CYS A 58 25.12 5.84 7.81
N TYR A 59 24.11 6.59 7.43
CA TYR A 59 23.69 7.83 8.05
C TYR A 59 22.36 7.62 8.75
N LEU A 60 22.26 8.01 10.00
CA LEU A 60 21.06 8.00 10.81
C LEU A 60 20.67 9.46 11.07
N ILE A 61 19.65 9.93 10.41
CA ILE A 61 19.24 11.34 10.45
C ILE A 61 18.09 11.48 11.46
N ASP A 62 18.29 12.34 12.46
CA ASP A 62 17.27 12.64 13.48
C ASP A 62 16.25 13.68 12.96
N PRO A 63 15.05 13.28 12.56
CA PRO A 63 14.08 14.21 12.01
C PRO A 63 13.52 15.20 13.03
N LEU A 64 13.74 14.96 14.34
CA LEU A 64 13.30 15.88 15.39
C LEU A 64 14.23 17.08 15.56
N LYS A 65 15.40 17.05 14.91
CA LYS A 65 16.45 18.07 14.97
C LYS A 65 16.59 18.87 13.68
N ILE A 66 16.09 18.34 12.56
CA ILE A 66 16.18 18.96 11.24
C ILE A 66 14.92 19.78 10.98
N SER A 67 15.09 21.00 10.48
CA SER A 67 13.99 21.92 10.19
C SER A 67 13.76 22.16 8.69
N ASP A 68 14.78 21.98 7.85
CA ASP A 68 14.69 22.15 6.40
C ASP A 68 15.15 20.86 5.69
N TRP A 69 14.26 20.32 4.88
CA TRP A 69 14.48 19.10 4.12
C TRP A 69 14.71 19.33 2.63
N GLY A 70 14.86 20.59 2.20
CA GLY A 70 14.99 20.94 0.78
C GLY A 70 16.12 20.22 0.06
N CYS A 71 17.28 20.05 0.72
CA CYS A 71 18.40 19.29 0.17
C CYS A 71 18.05 17.80 -0.04
N PHE A 72 17.41 17.15 0.93
CA PHE A 72 16.98 15.75 0.83
C PHE A 72 15.86 15.56 -0.18
N ILE A 73 14.89 16.48 -0.25
CA ILE A 73 13.86 16.51 -1.29
C ILE A 73 14.50 16.57 -2.69
N SER A 74 15.61 17.30 -2.84
CA SER A 74 16.35 17.33 -4.10
C SER A 74 16.97 15.99 -4.45
N VAL A 75 17.48 15.22 -3.46
CA VAL A 75 17.96 13.84 -3.66
C VAL A 75 16.82 12.92 -4.12
N LEU A 76 15.65 12.96 -3.44
CA LEU A 76 14.48 12.16 -3.83
C LEU A 76 13.99 12.52 -5.24
N SER A 77 14.08 13.78 -5.63
CA SER A 77 13.62 14.28 -6.94
C SER A 77 14.62 14.06 -8.06
N ASN A 78 15.86 13.66 -7.75
CA ASN A 78 16.91 13.46 -8.74
C ASN A 78 16.67 12.19 -9.56
N PRO A 79 16.36 12.27 -10.89
CA PRO A 79 16.14 11.08 -11.70
C PRO A 79 17.44 10.30 -11.96
N GLY A 80 18.60 10.90 -11.69
CA GLY A 80 19.91 10.26 -11.79
C GLY A 80 20.32 9.44 -10.56
N CYS A 81 19.54 9.53 -9.45
CA CYS A 81 19.80 8.80 -8.23
C CYS A 81 18.65 7.81 -7.93
N GLU A 82 18.91 6.51 -8.03
CA GLU A 82 17.91 5.49 -7.72
C GLU A 82 17.82 5.28 -6.20
N ILE A 83 16.61 5.32 -5.66
CA ILE A 83 16.36 5.09 -4.23
C ILE A 83 16.04 3.61 -4.02
N VAL A 84 16.86 2.92 -3.22
CA VAL A 84 16.71 1.49 -2.93
C VAL A 84 16.05 1.32 -1.56
N LEU A 85 14.94 0.60 -1.52
CA LEU A 85 14.18 0.25 -0.32
C LEU A 85 13.97 -1.27 -0.24
N HIS A 86 13.50 -1.75 0.91
CA HIS A 86 13.01 -3.12 1.06
C HIS A 86 11.55 -3.11 1.54
N SER A 87 10.62 -3.61 0.71
CA SER A 87 9.18 -3.58 1.04
C SER A 87 8.65 -2.16 1.28
N GLY A 88 9.08 -1.20 0.47
CA GLY A 88 9.02 0.24 0.67
C GLY A 88 7.62 0.88 0.67
N GLY A 89 6.52 0.12 0.85
CA GLY A 89 5.16 0.66 0.79
C GLY A 89 4.84 1.70 1.88
N GLU A 90 5.18 1.41 3.13
CA GLU A 90 4.96 2.36 4.25
C GLU A 90 6.00 3.49 4.22
N ASP A 91 7.22 3.21 3.73
CA ASP A 91 8.28 4.23 3.57
C ASP A 91 7.86 5.27 2.52
N LEU A 92 7.36 4.84 1.36
CA LEU A 92 6.83 5.77 0.34
C LEU A 92 5.72 6.66 0.90
N LEU A 93 4.80 6.09 1.69
CA LEU A 93 3.77 6.90 2.36
C LEU A 93 4.38 7.88 3.36
N THR A 94 5.36 7.44 4.14
CA THR A 94 6.06 8.29 5.11
C THR A 94 6.79 9.44 4.41
N LEU A 95 7.51 9.14 3.31
CA LEU A 95 8.19 10.15 2.50
C LEU A 95 7.20 11.18 1.93
N LEU A 96 6.06 10.71 1.39
CA LEU A 96 5.03 11.60 0.86
C LEU A 96 4.44 12.52 1.94
N ILE A 97 4.14 11.97 3.12
CA ILE A 97 3.51 12.74 4.21
C ILE A 97 4.48 13.73 4.85
N VAL A 98 5.74 13.32 5.06
CA VAL A 98 6.71 14.14 5.78
C VAL A 98 7.38 15.17 4.87
N PHE A 99 7.75 14.77 3.65
CA PHE A 99 8.52 15.61 2.73
C PHE A 99 7.70 16.14 1.55
N GLY A 100 6.45 15.67 1.35
CA GLY A 100 5.64 16.02 0.19
C GLY A 100 6.19 15.49 -1.14
N GLN A 101 7.22 14.64 -1.11
CA GLN A 101 7.96 14.16 -2.26
C GLN A 101 8.15 12.66 -2.22
N LEU A 102 8.01 12.02 -3.39
CA LEU A 102 8.35 10.61 -3.60
C LEU A 102 9.59 10.49 -4.49
N PRO A 103 10.33 9.37 -4.42
CA PRO A 103 11.47 9.12 -5.29
C PRO A 103 11.09 9.22 -6.77
N SER A 104 11.95 9.87 -7.57
CA SER A 104 11.83 9.90 -9.03
C SER A 104 12.08 8.52 -9.65
N THR A 105 13.03 7.78 -9.08
CA THR A 105 13.35 6.39 -9.43
C THR A 105 13.46 5.57 -8.16
N PHE A 106 12.92 4.35 -8.20
CA PHE A 106 12.75 3.52 -7.01
C PHE A 106 12.97 2.04 -7.34
N PHE A 107 13.72 1.36 -6.48
CA PHE A 107 13.99 -0.08 -6.57
C PHE A 107 13.61 -0.76 -5.26
N ASP A 108 12.59 -1.62 -5.29
CA ASP A 108 12.20 -2.44 -4.12
C ASP A 108 12.90 -3.79 -4.15
N THR A 109 13.81 -4.03 -3.21
CA THR A 109 14.57 -5.28 -3.13
C THR A 109 13.72 -6.50 -2.83
N GLN A 110 12.55 -6.33 -2.15
CA GLN A 110 11.61 -7.43 -1.92
C GLN A 110 10.91 -7.84 -3.22
N VAL A 111 10.47 -6.88 -4.03
CA VAL A 111 9.86 -7.16 -5.34
C VAL A 111 10.91 -7.72 -6.30
N ALA A 112 12.09 -7.12 -6.32
CA ALA A 112 13.22 -7.58 -7.13
C ALA A 112 13.63 -9.03 -6.82
N SER A 113 13.65 -9.43 -5.53
CA SER A 113 13.97 -10.80 -5.13
C SER A 113 12.97 -11.82 -5.69
N ALA A 114 11.70 -11.46 -5.79
CA ALA A 114 10.67 -12.32 -6.36
C ALA A 114 10.86 -12.49 -7.89
N TYR A 115 11.22 -11.43 -8.62
CA TYR A 115 11.62 -11.52 -10.04
C TYR A 115 12.92 -12.29 -10.25
N ALA A 116 13.83 -12.23 -9.29
CA ALA A 116 15.08 -13.00 -9.33
C ALA A 116 14.91 -14.50 -9.02
N GLY A 117 13.66 -14.96 -8.74
CA GLY A 117 13.37 -16.35 -8.43
C GLY A 117 13.74 -16.78 -7.01
N LEU A 118 14.03 -15.84 -6.10
CA LEU A 118 14.43 -16.15 -4.71
C LEU A 118 13.24 -16.38 -3.79
N GLY A 119 12.02 -16.02 -4.22
CA GLY A 119 10.79 -16.20 -3.46
C GLY A 119 9.98 -14.91 -3.35
N PHE A 120 8.68 -15.07 -3.09
CA PHE A 120 7.75 -13.93 -2.95
C PHE A 120 7.70 -13.43 -1.51
N SER A 121 7.77 -12.11 -1.33
CA SER A 121 7.63 -11.45 -0.01
C SER A 121 8.68 -11.88 1.02
N LEU A 122 9.92 -12.11 0.59
CA LEU A 122 11.01 -12.36 1.52
C LEU A 122 11.17 -11.19 2.49
N SER A 123 11.43 -11.48 3.77
CA SER A 123 11.84 -10.46 4.72
C SER A 123 13.27 -9.99 4.43
N TYR A 124 13.61 -8.80 4.88
CA TYR A 124 14.97 -8.26 4.73
C TYR A 124 16.03 -9.22 5.30
N GLN A 125 15.80 -9.75 6.52
CA GLN A 125 16.71 -10.72 7.13
C GLN A 125 16.88 -11.99 6.29
N ALA A 126 15.79 -12.50 5.71
CA ALA A 126 15.84 -13.66 4.83
C ALA A 126 16.65 -13.36 3.56
N LEU A 127 16.48 -12.16 3.01
CA LEU A 127 17.19 -11.72 1.81
C LEU A 127 18.69 -11.49 2.07
N VAL A 128 19.05 -10.89 3.22
CA VAL A 128 20.46 -10.75 3.66
C VAL A 128 21.08 -12.12 3.83
N ARG A 129 20.40 -13.06 4.46
CA ARG A 129 20.91 -14.44 4.61
C ARG A 129 21.13 -15.12 3.26
N GLU A 130 20.17 -14.98 2.34
CA GLU A 130 20.21 -15.63 1.03
C GLU A 130 21.33 -15.08 0.11
N ILE A 131 21.49 -13.74 0.09
CA ILE A 131 22.42 -13.11 -0.85
C ILE A 131 23.80 -12.84 -0.22
N ILE A 132 23.82 -12.44 1.06
CA ILE A 132 25.04 -12.02 1.74
C ILE A 132 25.61 -13.15 2.63
N GLY A 133 24.79 -14.13 3.01
CA GLY A 133 25.21 -15.24 3.89
C GLY A 133 25.34 -14.82 5.36
N ARG A 134 24.63 -13.78 5.81
CA ARG A 134 24.67 -13.29 7.20
C ARG A 134 23.31 -13.38 7.87
N GLU A 135 23.31 -13.71 9.16
CA GLU A 135 22.13 -13.65 10.01
C GLU A 135 22.06 -12.28 10.69
N LEU A 136 20.89 -11.64 10.65
CA LEU A 136 20.62 -10.41 11.37
C LEU A 136 19.76 -10.67 12.62
N PRO A 137 20.04 -9.98 13.73
CA PRO A 137 19.19 -10.07 14.93
C PRO A 137 17.79 -9.48 14.69
N LYS A 138 16.78 -10.00 15.43
CA LYS A 138 15.36 -9.63 15.24
C LYS A 138 14.85 -8.55 16.19
N ASP A 139 15.68 -7.80 16.87
CA ASP A 139 15.38 -7.31 18.23
C ASP A 139 14.69 -5.95 18.39
N GLN A 140 14.46 -5.08 17.38
CA GLN A 140 14.01 -3.70 17.65
C GLN A 140 12.77 -3.21 16.89
N THR A 141 12.03 -4.08 16.23
CA THR A 141 10.88 -3.71 15.37
C THR A 141 9.72 -3.00 16.08
N ARG A 142 9.67 -2.97 17.41
CA ARG A 142 8.60 -2.34 18.22
C ARG A 142 9.12 -1.32 19.23
N SER A 143 10.20 -0.63 18.89
CA SER A 143 10.78 0.40 19.73
C SER A 143 10.03 1.73 19.63
N ASP A 144 10.11 2.56 20.68
CA ASP A 144 9.64 3.95 20.60
C ASP A 144 10.70 4.80 19.89
N TRP A 145 10.51 5.01 18.60
CA TRP A 145 11.40 5.77 17.74
C TRP A 145 11.31 7.29 17.91
N LEU A 146 10.31 7.78 18.64
CA LEU A 146 10.19 9.23 18.95
C LEU A 146 10.87 9.60 20.25
N LYS A 147 11.24 8.62 21.09
CA LYS A 147 11.98 8.85 22.31
C LYS A 147 13.43 9.26 22.02
N ARG A 148 13.99 10.18 22.84
CA ARG A 148 15.39 10.58 22.77
C ARG A 148 16.04 10.51 24.15
N PRO A 149 17.36 10.19 24.23
CA PRO A 149 18.20 9.73 23.11
C PRO A 149 17.80 8.32 22.66
N LEU A 150 18.11 7.97 21.40
CA LEU A 150 18.01 6.59 20.92
C LEU A 150 19.10 5.75 21.60
N SER A 151 18.79 4.50 21.91
CA SER A 151 19.76 3.55 22.48
C SER A 151 20.75 3.07 21.42
N GLU A 152 21.93 2.60 21.86
CA GLU A 152 22.93 2.01 20.94
C GLU A 152 22.34 0.83 20.14
N SER A 153 21.48 0.03 20.77
CA SER A 153 20.82 -1.08 20.09
C SER A 153 19.86 -0.61 18.98
N GLN A 154 19.11 0.48 19.20
CA GLN A 154 18.27 1.09 18.16
C GLN A 154 19.13 1.65 17.01
N LEU A 155 20.20 2.38 17.32
CA LEU A 155 21.10 2.94 16.30
C LEU A 155 21.75 1.83 15.46
N LYS A 156 22.21 0.77 16.10
CA LYS A 156 22.81 -0.38 15.40
C LYS A 156 21.78 -1.13 14.55
N TYR A 157 20.59 -1.34 15.08
CA TYR A 157 19.48 -1.96 14.34
C TYR A 157 19.14 -1.15 13.09
N ALA A 158 18.86 0.14 13.23
CA ALA A 158 18.51 1.03 12.13
C ALA A 158 19.60 1.12 11.04
N ALA A 159 20.88 1.15 11.44
CA ALA A 159 21.98 1.14 10.47
C ALA A 159 22.10 -0.21 9.74
N ASN A 160 21.81 -1.33 10.42
CA ASN A 160 21.81 -2.65 9.80
C ASN A 160 20.68 -2.84 8.79
N ASP A 161 19.56 -2.14 8.92
CA ASP A 161 18.41 -2.23 7.97
C ASP A 161 18.73 -1.59 6.60
N VAL A 162 19.76 -0.72 6.50
CA VAL A 162 20.17 -0.12 5.23
C VAL A 162 21.53 -0.59 4.72
N CYS A 163 22.45 -1.05 5.59
CA CYS A 163 23.84 -1.29 5.22
C CYS A 163 24.04 -2.42 4.19
N TYR A 164 23.09 -3.35 4.07
CA TYR A 164 23.15 -4.44 3.09
C TYR A 164 22.31 -4.18 1.83
N LEU A 165 21.50 -3.11 1.80
CA LEU A 165 20.60 -2.86 0.66
C LEU A 165 21.35 -2.64 -0.65
N LEU A 166 22.44 -1.86 -0.65
CA LEU A 166 23.21 -1.62 -1.88
C LEU A 166 23.97 -2.86 -2.38
N PRO A 167 24.63 -3.68 -1.53
CA PRO A 167 25.13 -4.98 -1.95
C PRO A 167 24.04 -5.88 -2.56
N ILE A 168 22.88 -5.96 -1.93
CA ILE A 168 21.72 -6.72 -2.43
C ILE A 168 21.22 -6.16 -3.77
N TYR A 169 21.06 -4.85 -3.87
CA TYR A 169 20.68 -4.16 -5.10
C TYR A 169 21.57 -4.53 -6.28
N ARG A 170 22.90 -4.52 -6.09
CA ARG A 170 23.85 -4.87 -7.18
C ARG A 170 23.63 -6.30 -7.66
N VAL A 171 23.44 -7.26 -6.76
CA VAL A 171 23.20 -8.65 -7.12
C VAL A 171 21.84 -8.82 -7.82
N LEU A 172 20.79 -8.22 -7.27
CA LEU A 172 19.43 -8.34 -7.84
C LEU A 172 19.33 -7.62 -9.17
N SER A 173 19.87 -6.40 -9.31
CA SER A 173 19.86 -5.65 -10.55
C SER A 173 20.54 -6.42 -11.67
N SER A 174 21.73 -7.01 -11.42
CA SER A 174 22.42 -7.85 -12.38
C SER A 174 21.63 -9.11 -12.76
N ARG A 175 21.01 -9.79 -11.78
CA ARG A 175 20.17 -10.97 -12.05
C ARG A 175 18.93 -10.61 -12.89
N LEU A 176 18.29 -9.48 -12.60
CA LEU A 176 17.10 -9.04 -13.35
C LEU A 176 17.46 -8.59 -14.75
N ASP A 177 18.61 -7.98 -14.95
CA ASP A 177 19.10 -7.59 -16.28
C ASP A 177 19.30 -8.84 -17.16
N LEU A 178 20.01 -9.83 -16.65
CA LEU A 178 20.22 -11.12 -17.32
C LEU A 178 18.91 -11.85 -17.66
N ARG A 179 17.89 -11.71 -16.83
CA ARG A 179 16.55 -12.32 -17.04
C ARG A 179 15.61 -11.46 -17.89
N GLY A 180 15.98 -10.21 -18.20
CA GLY A 180 15.15 -9.26 -18.93
C GLY A 180 13.97 -8.71 -18.13
N TYR A 181 14.04 -8.70 -16.78
CA TYR A 181 12.91 -8.32 -15.90
C TYR A 181 13.04 -6.93 -15.28
N LEU A 182 14.14 -6.19 -15.55
CA LEU A 182 14.29 -4.82 -15.05
C LEU A 182 13.16 -3.88 -15.50
N GLY A 183 12.66 -4.05 -16.74
CA GLY A 183 11.54 -3.27 -17.25
C GLY A 183 10.26 -3.50 -16.44
N PHE A 184 9.95 -4.75 -16.08
CA PHE A 184 8.78 -5.11 -15.27
C PHE A 184 8.89 -4.55 -13.86
N LEU A 185 10.06 -4.63 -13.24
CA LEU A 185 10.30 -4.05 -11.92
C LEU A 185 10.10 -2.53 -11.93
N LYS A 186 10.60 -1.83 -12.95
CA LYS A 186 10.43 -0.36 -13.08
C LYS A 186 8.96 0.03 -13.27
N GLU A 187 8.21 -0.76 -14.05
CA GLU A 187 6.76 -0.54 -14.19
C GLU A 187 6.02 -0.72 -12.87
N ASP A 188 6.35 -1.76 -12.09
CA ASP A 188 5.79 -2.02 -10.77
C ASP A 188 6.14 -0.91 -9.77
N ALA A 189 7.39 -0.47 -9.76
CA ALA A 189 7.86 0.63 -8.92
C ALA A 189 7.10 1.93 -9.23
N LYS A 190 6.92 2.26 -10.52
CA LYS A 190 6.12 3.40 -10.95
C LYS A 190 4.68 3.28 -10.49
N ALA A 191 4.06 2.12 -10.68
CA ALA A 191 2.68 1.87 -10.26
C ALA A 191 2.51 2.02 -8.74
N GLN A 192 3.50 1.61 -7.94
CA GLN A 192 3.49 1.76 -6.48
C GLN A 192 3.60 3.23 -6.08
N VAL A 193 4.49 4.01 -6.70
CA VAL A 193 4.61 5.47 -6.49
C VAL A 193 3.31 6.18 -6.84
N ASP A 194 2.71 5.88 -8.00
CA ASP A 194 1.46 6.47 -8.46
C ASP A 194 0.29 6.11 -7.51
N SER A 195 0.20 4.85 -7.06
CA SER A 195 -0.79 4.40 -6.08
C SER A 195 -0.65 5.11 -4.74
N THR A 196 0.58 5.35 -4.28
CA THR A 196 0.84 6.10 -3.04
C THR A 196 0.34 7.54 -3.16
N LYS A 197 0.59 8.22 -4.28
CA LYS A 197 0.06 9.58 -4.55
C LYS A 197 -1.47 9.60 -4.55
N LEU A 198 -2.09 8.62 -5.22
CA LEU A 198 -3.54 8.52 -5.31
C LEU A 198 -4.20 8.29 -3.95
N SER A 199 -3.55 7.58 -3.04
CA SER A 199 -4.09 7.28 -1.70
C SER A 199 -4.41 8.53 -0.88
N GLU A 200 -3.75 9.66 -1.17
CA GLU A 200 -3.96 10.94 -0.50
C GLU A 200 -4.94 11.86 -1.23
N GLN A 201 -5.51 11.45 -2.35
CA GLN A 201 -6.50 12.24 -3.09
C GLN A 201 -7.91 11.98 -2.60
N SER A 202 -8.75 13.03 -2.57
CA SER A 202 -10.11 12.97 -2.06
C SER A 202 -11.04 12.03 -2.85
N ASN A 203 -10.84 11.92 -4.17
CA ASN A 203 -11.58 10.98 -5.02
C ASN A 203 -11.30 9.52 -4.65
N PHE A 204 -10.06 9.20 -4.22
CA PHE A 204 -9.72 7.87 -3.74
C PHE A 204 -10.46 7.53 -2.43
N TRP A 205 -10.64 8.51 -1.54
CA TRP A 205 -11.37 8.30 -0.29
C TRP A 205 -12.87 8.04 -0.52
N ALA A 206 -13.41 8.53 -1.63
CA ALA A 206 -14.80 8.25 -2.03
C ALA A 206 -15.07 6.75 -2.23
N LEU A 207 -14.04 5.95 -2.51
CA LEU A 207 -14.14 4.52 -2.73
C LEU A 207 -14.00 3.68 -1.45
N THR A 208 -13.72 4.28 -0.30
CA THR A 208 -13.49 3.53 0.96
C THR A 208 -14.70 2.74 1.45
N TYR A 209 -15.92 3.10 1.02
CA TYR A 209 -17.14 2.33 1.30
C TYR A 209 -17.10 0.90 0.74
N THR A 210 -16.32 0.67 -0.33
CA THR A 210 -16.18 -0.64 -0.97
C THR A 210 -15.44 -1.65 -0.11
N THR A 211 -14.62 -1.17 0.83
CA THR A 211 -13.85 -2.00 1.76
C THR A 211 -14.62 -2.39 3.02
N VAL A 212 -15.77 -1.75 3.28
CA VAL A 212 -16.62 -2.06 4.43
C VAL A 212 -17.29 -3.42 4.22
N SER A 213 -17.04 -4.36 5.14
CA SER A 213 -17.62 -5.70 5.07
C SER A 213 -19.15 -5.66 4.99
N ASN A 214 -19.74 -6.50 4.13
CA ASN A 214 -21.19 -6.57 3.89
C ASN A 214 -21.84 -5.32 3.25
N SER A 215 -21.08 -4.32 2.80
CA SER A 215 -21.62 -3.17 2.05
C SER A 215 -22.41 -3.59 0.81
N TRP A 216 -22.07 -4.70 0.18
CA TRP A 216 -22.76 -5.27 -0.99
C TRP A 216 -24.23 -5.65 -0.74
N ARG A 217 -24.66 -5.81 0.55
CA ARG A 217 -26.04 -6.12 0.93
C ARG A 217 -26.95 -4.89 0.98
N LEU A 218 -26.38 -3.70 0.96
CA LEU A 218 -27.12 -2.46 1.04
C LEU A 218 -27.84 -2.17 -0.29
N ASN A 219 -29.05 -1.59 -0.21
CA ASN A 219 -29.69 -0.98 -1.39
C ASN A 219 -28.94 0.32 -1.78
N ASP A 220 -29.28 0.94 -2.89
CA ASP A 220 -28.54 2.09 -3.43
C ASP A 220 -28.59 3.30 -2.51
N ASN A 221 -29.73 3.59 -1.87
CA ASN A 221 -29.86 4.69 -0.92
C ASN A 221 -28.96 4.51 0.31
N ALA A 222 -28.95 3.31 0.89
CA ALA A 222 -28.11 2.96 2.02
C ALA A 222 -26.62 2.93 1.63
N LEU A 223 -26.30 2.48 0.42
CA LEU A 223 -24.92 2.45 -0.08
C LEU A 223 -24.39 3.88 -0.30
N ALA A 224 -25.19 4.77 -0.91
CA ALA A 224 -24.85 6.18 -1.04
C ALA A 224 -24.68 6.87 0.32
N CYS A 225 -25.49 6.50 1.31
CA CYS A 225 -25.28 6.95 2.69
C CYS A 225 -23.96 6.43 3.26
N LEU A 226 -23.64 5.13 3.13
CA LEU A 226 -22.39 4.56 3.59
C LEU A 226 -21.19 5.26 2.97
N GLN A 227 -21.24 5.53 1.66
CA GLN A 227 -20.19 6.26 0.94
C GLN A 227 -19.92 7.64 1.59
N ARG A 228 -20.96 8.46 1.83
CA ARG A 228 -20.82 9.76 2.49
C ARG A 228 -20.26 9.66 3.91
N LEU A 229 -20.71 8.66 4.67
CA LEU A 229 -20.21 8.42 6.03
C LEU A 229 -18.72 8.04 6.01
N CYS A 230 -18.29 7.22 5.06
CA CYS A 230 -16.89 6.86 4.89
C CYS A 230 -16.03 8.08 4.52
N VAL A 231 -16.46 8.91 3.57
CA VAL A 231 -15.76 10.16 3.21
C VAL A 231 -15.68 11.12 4.40
N TRP A 232 -16.76 11.27 5.15
CA TRP A 232 -16.76 12.08 6.37
C TRP A 232 -15.74 11.53 7.39
N ARG A 233 -15.73 10.22 7.64
CA ARG A 233 -14.78 9.59 8.54
C ARG A 233 -13.34 9.81 8.11
N GLU A 234 -13.03 9.62 6.83
CA GLU A 234 -11.71 9.89 6.27
C GLU A 234 -11.27 11.32 6.53
N GLY A 235 -12.13 12.30 6.20
CA GLY A 235 -11.83 13.70 6.43
C GLY A 235 -11.63 14.05 7.91
N GLN A 236 -12.39 13.40 8.83
CA GLN A 236 -12.19 13.61 10.28
C GLN A 236 -10.90 12.95 10.77
N ALA A 237 -10.58 11.74 10.31
CA ALA A 237 -9.38 11.02 10.70
C ALA A 237 -8.12 11.78 10.29
N ARG A 238 -8.07 12.25 9.05
CA ARG A 238 -6.96 13.06 8.52
C ARG A 238 -6.83 14.41 9.22
N LYS A 239 -7.95 15.14 9.35
CA LYS A 239 -7.95 16.47 9.99
C LYS A 239 -7.50 16.44 11.45
N LYS A 240 -7.85 15.38 12.19
CA LYS A 240 -7.52 15.23 13.62
C LYS A 240 -6.27 14.41 13.86
N ASP A 241 -5.68 13.87 12.80
CA ASP A 241 -4.58 12.91 12.85
C ASP A 241 -4.88 11.75 13.81
N LEU A 242 -6.05 11.11 13.66
CA LEU A 242 -6.51 10.00 14.51
C LEU A 242 -6.86 8.77 13.66
N PRO A 243 -6.63 7.55 14.18
CA PRO A 243 -7.03 6.33 13.49
C PRO A 243 -8.52 6.35 13.10
N ARG A 244 -8.86 5.84 11.91
CA ARG A 244 -10.24 5.77 11.41
C ARG A 244 -11.22 5.17 12.43
N SER A 245 -10.80 4.10 13.10
CA SER A 245 -11.62 3.40 14.10
C SER A 245 -11.90 4.22 15.37
N TRP A 246 -11.08 5.25 15.64
CA TRP A 246 -11.31 6.17 16.76
C TRP A 246 -12.33 7.26 16.41
N ILE A 247 -12.52 7.53 15.11
CA ILE A 247 -13.61 8.41 14.64
C ILE A 247 -14.93 7.63 14.61
N ALA A 248 -14.98 6.51 13.86
CA ALA A 248 -16.11 5.58 13.80
C ALA A 248 -15.65 4.24 13.22
N LYS A 249 -16.16 3.14 13.77
CA LYS A 249 -15.86 1.77 13.28
C LYS A 249 -16.67 1.47 12.01
N ASP A 250 -16.17 0.57 11.16
CA ASP A 250 -16.88 0.12 9.95
C ASP A 250 -18.27 -0.43 10.27
N ALA A 251 -18.39 -1.21 11.33
CA ALA A 251 -19.67 -1.78 11.77
C ALA A 251 -20.68 -0.70 12.16
N GLU A 252 -20.23 0.40 12.80
CA GLU A 252 -21.10 1.53 13.16
C GLU A 252 -21.59 2.27 11.91
N LEU A 253 -20.71 2.56 10.94
CA LEU A 253 -21.10 3.20 9.69
C LEU A 253 -22.05 2.34 8.88
N LEU A 254 -21.81 1.03 8.82
CA LEU A 254 -22.73 0.07 8.17
C LEU A 254 -24.11 0.06 8.86
N ALA A 255 -24.14 0.00 10.19
CA ALA A 255 -25.39 0.02 10.97
C ALA A 255 -26.18 1.31 10.73
N ILE A 256 -25.51 2.48 10.73
CA ILE A 256 -26.13 3.76 10.40
C ILE A 256 -26.73 3.72 8.98
N ALA A 257 -26.01 3.24 7.99
CA ALA A 257 -26.50 3.13 6.62
C ALA A 257 -27.71 2.18 6.52
N GLN A 258 -27.74 1.10 7.28
CA GLN A 258 -28.86 0.16 7.34
C GLN A 258 -30.15 0.75 7.94
N LEU A 259 -30.07 1.84 8.69
CA LEU A 259 -31.26 2.54 9.21
C LEU A 259 -31.95 3.39 8.13
N VAL A 260 -31.30 3.70 7.02
CA VAL A 260 -31.87 4.51 5.95
C VAL A 260 -33.14 3.84 5.39
N ARG A 261 -34.23 4.58 5.35
CA ARG A 261 -35.53 4.18 4.77
C ARG A 261 -36.01 5.25 3.82
N GLU A 262 -36.70 4.82 2.77
CA GLU A 262 -37.40 5.76 1.90
C GLU A 262 -38.48 6.53 2.69
N HIS A 263 -38.57 7.81 2.40
CA HIS A 263 -39.58 8.72 2.99
C HIS A 263 -39.50 8.94 4.51
N ARG A 264 -38.47 8.46 5.21
CA ARG A 264 -38.29 8.71 6.64
C ARG A 264 -36.97 9.39 6.94
N LYS A 265 -37.02 10.57 7.56
CA LYS A 265 -35.84 11.24 8.13
C LYS A 265 -35.44 10.59 9.45
N LEU A 266 -34.16 10.30 9.60
CA LEU A 266 -33.59 9.79 10.85
C LEU A 266 -33.28 10.95 11.81
N THR A 267 -33.44 10.67 13.10
CA THR A 267 -33.13 11.57 14.20
C THR A 267 -31.94 11.05 15.01
N ALA A 268 -31.38 11.87 15.92
CA ALA A 268 -30.35 11.43 16.84
C ALA A 268 -30.80 10.25 17.73
N ARG A 269 -32.11 10.24 18.11
CA ARG A 269 -32.70 9.15 18.89
C ARG A 269 -32.73 7.82 18.14
N ASP A 270 -32.90 7.83 16.82
CA ASP A 270 -32.83 6.61 16.00
C ASP A 270 -31.43 6.02 16.01
N LEU A 271 -30.39 6.86 16.03
CA LEU A 271 -28.99 6.43 16.16
C LEU A 271 -28.71 5.88 17.55
N ASP A 272 -29.18 6.56 18.62
CA ASP A 272 -28.99 6.12 20.00
C ASP A 272 -29.70 4.79 20.30
N ASN A 273 -30.86 4.54 19.69
CA ASN A 273 -31.63 3.31 19.87
C ASN A 273 -31.02 2.10 19.11
N CYS A 274 -30.02 2.30 18.27
CA CYS A 274 -29.37 1.22 17.54
C CYS A 274 -28.19 0.64 18.36
N ALA A 275 -28.34 -0.55 18.90
CA ALA A 275 -27.34 -1.20 19.73
C ALA A 275 -25.97 -1.40 19.04
N ALA A 276 -25.93 -1.38 17.71
CA ALA A 276 -24.69 -1.52 16.93
C ALA A 276 -23.93 -0.19 16.80
N ILE A 277 -24.49 0.93 17.27
CA ILE A 277 -23.88 2.26 17.22
C ILE A 277 -23.45 2.65 18.62
N GLY A 278 -22.17 2.94 18.81
CA GLY A 278 -21.66 3.33 20.12
C GLY A 278 -22.20 4.71 20.57
N SER A 279 -22.72 4.80 21.80
CA SER A 279 -23.24 6.06 22.37
C SER A 279 -22.20 7.19 22.38
N ALA A 280 -20.92 6.87 22.49
CA ALA A 280 -19.84 7.84 22.38
C ALA A 280 -19.72 8.47 20.97
N LEU A 281 -20.03 7.72 19.91
CA LEU A 281 -20.07 8.22 18.55
C LEU A 281 -21.24 9.19 18.36
N VAL A 282 -22.45 8.81 18.82
CA VAL A 282 -23.65 9.66 18.75
C VAL A 282 -23.46 10.94 19.56
N ARG A 283 -22.97 10.84 20.79
CA ARG A 283 -22.71 12.03 21.63
C ARG A 283 -21.71 12.99 20.99
N ARG A 284 -20.67 12.51 20.31
CA ARG A 284 -19.63 13.35 19.70
C ARG A 284 -20.01 13.90 18.33
N HIS A 285 -20.81 13.16 17.56
CA HIS A 285 -21.02 13.44 16.15
C HIS A 285 -22.49 13.29 15.68
N GLY A 286 -23.44 13.06 16.59
CA GLY A 286 -24.84 12.75 16.29
C GLY A 286 -25.49 13.73 15.32
N ASP A 287 -25.42 15.04 15.58
CA ASP A 287 -26.00 16.07 14.70
C ASP A 287 -25.40 16.05 13.29
N LYS A 288 -24.09 15.81 13.18
CA LYS A 288 -23.42 15.70 11.89
C LYS A 288 -23.83 14.43 11.15
N LEU A 289 -23.92 13.31 11.86
CA LEU A 289 -24.35 12.03 11.31
C LEU A 289 -25.80 12.12 10.81
N VAL A 290 -26.71 12.70 11.59
CA VAL A 290 -28.12 12.92 11.22
C VAL A 290 -28.21 13.77 9.93
N ARG A 291 -27.42 14.84 9.83
CA ARG A 291 -27.39 15.64 8.58
C ARG A 291 -26.88 14.82 7.39
N LEU A 292 -25.82 14.04 7.56
CA LEU A 292 -25.27 13.20 6.48
C LEU A 292 -26.25 12.14 6.02
N VAL A 293 -26.92 11.46 6.96
CA VAL A 293 -27.88 10.40 6.64
C VAL A 293 -29.09 10.94 5.90
N ASN A 294 -29.57 12.14 6.29
CA ASN A 294 -30.76 12.76 5.70
C ASN A 294 -30.47 13.60 4.44
N SER A 295 -29.21 13.69 4.02
CA SER A 295 -28.85 14.35 2.75
C SER A 295 -29.34 13.54 1.55
N PRO A 296 -29.75 14.17 0.44
CA PRO A 296 -30.12 13.47 -0.78
C PRO A 296 -29.02 12.49 -1.24
N PRO A 297 -29.38 11.31 -1.73
CA PRO A 297 -28.39 10.35 -2.22
C PRO A 297 -27.72 10.89 -3.49
N ASP A 298 -26.41 10.69 -3.58
CA ASP A 298 -25.63 10.89 -4.80
C ASP A 298 -25.19 9.52 -5.31
N PHE A 299 -25.78 9.08 -6.39
CA PHE A 299 -25.52 7.78 -7.00
C PHE A 299 -24.35 7.81 -7.98
N SER A 300 -23.86 9.00 -8.38
CA SER A 300 -22.75 9.14 -9.33
C SER A 300 -21.42 8.59 -8.79
N LEU A 301 -21.28 8.52 -7.46
CA LEU A 301 -20.10 8.02 -6.76
C LEU A 301 -20.20 6.55 -6.37
N ILE A 302 -21.30 5.86 -6.78
CA ILE A 302 -21.55 4.47 -6.42
C ILE A 302 -21.23 3.54 -7.58
N ASP A 303 -20.28 2.66 -7.40
CA ASP A 303 -19.96 1.57 -8.32
C ASP A 303 -20.10 0.21 -7.59
N ARG A 304 -21.20 -0.48 -7.87
CA ARG A 304 -21.46 -1.82 -7.30
C ARG A 304 -20.49 -2.88 -7.81
N SER A 305 -19.83 -2.66 -8.94
CA SER A 305 -18.85 -3.60 -9.47
C SER A 305 -17.59 -3.71 -8.60
N LEU A 306 -17.35 -2.71 -7.73
CA LEU A 306 -16.24 -2.69 -6.77
C LEU A 306 -16.57 -3.39 -5.45
N LEU A 307 -17.84 -3.75 -5.22
CA LEU A 307 -18.26 -4.45 -4.01
C LEU A 307 -17.89 -5.94 -4.09
N CYS A 308 -17.62 -6.55 -2.93
CA CYS A 308 -17.19 -7.94 -2.82
C CYS A 308 -18.29 -8.84 -2.22
N PRO A 309 -19.34 -9.23 -2.98
CA PRO A 309 -20.31 -10.23 -2.54
C PRO A 309 -19.65 -11.61 -2.45
N PRO A 310 -20.24 -12.57 -1.73
CA PRO A 310 -19.79 -13.95 -1.74
C PRO A 310 -19.71 -14.52 -3.15
N LEU A 311 -18.64 -15.26 -3.42
CA LEU A 311 -18.40 -15.83 -4.76
C LEU A 311 -19.43 -16.92 -5.10
N SER A 312 -20.13 -16.78 -6.22
CA SER A 312 -20.98 -17.83 -6.78
C SER A 312 -20.15 -19.03 -7.26
N ALA A 313 -20.80 -20.15 -7.54
CA ALA A 313 -20.14 -21.34 -8.08
C ALA A 313 -19.44 -21.03 -9.42
N SER A 314 -20.12 -20.30 -10.31
CA SER A 314 -19.58 -19.89 -11.61
C SER A 314 -18.35 -18.98 -11.46
N LEU A 315 -18.39 -17.99 -10.56
CA LEU A 315 -17.24 -17.14 -10.28
C LEU A 315 -16.05 -17.92 -9.70
N ARG A 316 -16.31 -18.90 -8.83
CA ARG A 316 -15.24 -19.79 -8.33
C ARG A 316 -14.59 -20.59 -9.44
N GLY A 317 -15.39 -21.09 -10.40
CA GLY A 317 -14.89 -21.78 -11.59
C GLY A 317 -14.01 -20.88 -12.45
N LEU A 318 -14.46 -19.65 -12.72
CA LEU A 318 -13.72 -18.64 -13.48
C LEU A 318 -12.38 -18.28 -12.81
N ILE A 319 -12.41 -18.01 -11.50
CA ILE A 319 -11.19 -17.71 -10.73
C ILE A 319 -10.23 -18.91 -10.72
N LYS A 320 -10.73 -20.14 -10.69
CA LYS A 320 -9.89 -21.35 -10.80
C LYS A 320 -9.18 -21.40 -12.16
N GLY A 321 -9.90 -21.12 -13.27
CA GLY A 321 -9.31 -21.05 -14.61
C GLY A 321 -8.25 -19.95 -14.71
N PHE A 322 -8.55 -18.73 -14.24
CA PHE A 322 -7.57 -17.63 -14.22
C PHE A 322 -6.33 -17.97 -13.39
N ARG A 323 -6.51 -18.63 -12.22
CA ARG A 323 -5.36 -19.06 -11.41
C ARG A 323 -4.49 -20.06 -12.14
N GLN A 324 -5.08 -20.99 -12.90
CA GLN A 324 -4.31 -21.94 -13.68
C GLN A 324 -3.51 -21.25 -14.79
N ALA A 325 -4.10 -20.29 -15.49
CA ALA A 325 -3.39 -19.48 -16.48
C ALA A 325 -2.21 -18.71 -15.85
N VAL A 326 -2.43 -18.06 -14.71
CA VAL A 326 -1.37 -17.39 -13.95
C VAL A 326 -0.26 -18.36 -13.56
N GLN A 327 -0.60 -19.55 -13.07
CA GLN A 327 0.38 -20.56 -12.69
C GLN A 327 1.24 -21.01 -13.89
N ASN A 328 0.62 -21.27 -15.04
CA ASN A 328 1.32 -21.68 -16.25
C ASN A 328 2.32 -20.61 -16.73
N HIS A 329 1.92 -19.34 -16.74
CA HIS A 329 2.82 -18.23 -17.08
C HIS A 329 3.93 -18.03 -16.06
N ALA A 330 3.63 -18.19 -14.76
CA ALA A 330 4.62 -18.07 -13.70
C ALA A 330 5.72 -19.14 -13.83
N GLU A 331 5.34 -20.39 -14.14
CA GLU A 331 6.27 -21.50 -14.39
C GLU A 331 7.14 -21.24 -15.63
N GLN A 332 6.55 -20.76 -16.74
CA GLN A 332 7.30 -20.41 -17.95
C GLN A 332 8.31 -19.29 -17.72
N MET A 333 7.97 -18.33 -16.84
CA MET A 333 8.81 -17.18 -16.50
C MET A 333 9.75 -17.49 -15.33
N ASP A 334 9.63 -18.63 -14.66
CA ASP A 334 10.36 -18.96 -13.44
C ASP A 334 10.27 -17.85 -12.38
N ILE A 335 9.03 -17.38 -12.10
CA ILE A 335 8.71 -16.39 -11.09
C ILE A 335 7.54 -16.83 -10.23
N SER A 336 7.34 -16.17 -9.08
CA SER A 336 6.19 -16.44 -8.23
C SER A 336 4.88 -15.99 -8.90
N PRO A 337 3.81 -16.81 -8.89
CA PRO A 337 2.52 -16.47 -9.51
C PRO A 337 1.88 -15.21 -8.92
N GLU A 338 2.20 -14.85 -7.67
CA GLU A 338 1.73 -13.63 -7.01
C GLU A 338 2.27 -12.35 -7.66
N LEU A 339 3.40 -12.41 -8.38
CA LEU A 339 3.90 -11.31 -9.19
C LEU A 339 3.00 -11.03 -10.40
N LEU A 340 2.43 -12.07 -11.00
CA LEU A 340 1.51 -11.95 -12.13
C LEU A 340 0.11 -11.50 -11.66
N ALA A 341 -0.51 -12.24 -10.74
CA ALA A 341 -1.81 -11.87 -10.18
C ALA A 341 -2.08 -12.51 -8.83
N ARG A 342 -2.52 -11.69 -7.87
CA ARG A 342 -2.96 -12.14 -6.56
C ARG A 342 -4.46 -12.47 -6.57
N LYS A 343 -4.91 -13.30 -5.63
CA LYS A 343 -6.31 -13.73 -5.51
C LYS A 343 -7.31 -12.56 -5.58
N LYS A 344 -7.01 -11.42 -4.91
CA LYS A 344 -7.90 -10.24 -4.91
C LYS A 344 -8.09 -9.67 -6.32
N GLN A 345 -7.01 -9.61 -7.11
CA GLN A 345 -7.03 -9.13 -8.48
C GLN A 345 -7.80 -10.08 -9.40
N LEU A 346 -7.62 -11.40 -9.24
CA LEU A 346 -8.39 -12.41 -9.99
C LEU A 346 -9.89 -12.33 -9.69
N VAL A 347 -10.26 -12.09 -8.44
CA VAL A 347 -11.66 -11.85 -8.04
C VAL A 347 -12.22 -10.60 -8.71
N ALA A 348 -11.46 -9.50 -8.71
CA ALA A 348 -11.88 -8.25 -9.34
C ALA A 348 -12.10 -8.41 -10.86
N VAL A 349 -11.20 -9.10 -11.56
CA VAL A 349 -11.37 -9.42 -13.00
C VAL A 349 -12.60 -10.29 -13.21
N ALA A 350 -12.77 -11.38 -12.44
CA ALA A 350 -13.88 -12.31 -12.59
C ALA A 350 -15.24 -11.65 -12.37
N GLN A 351 -15.34 -10.72 -11.42
CA GLN A 351 -16.59 -9.98 -11.17
C GLN A 351 -16.98 -9.07 -12.33
N LYS A 352 -16.01 -8.43 -12.98
CA LYS A 352 -16.25 -7.57 -14.15
C LYS A 352 -16.66 -8.36 -15.39
N VAL A 353 -16.06 -9.53 -15.60
CA VAL A 353 -16.48 -10.45 -16.68
C VAL A 353 -17.94 -10.89 -16.54
N ARG A 354 -18.39 -11.19 -15.32
CA ARG A 354 -19.78 -11.60 -15.04
C ARG A 354 -20.83 -10.54 -15.42
N LEU A 355 -20.48 -9.27 -15.31
CA LEU A 355 -21.42 -8.18 -15.57
C LEU A 355 -21.63 -7.89 -17.06
N GLY A 356 -21.06 -8.70 -17.96
CA GLY A 356 -21.23 -8.57 -19.41
C GLY A 356 -20.57 -7.31 -20.00
N SER A 357 -19.71 -6.65 -19.22
CA SER A 357 -18.90 -5.55 -19.70
C SER A 357 -17.66 -6.08 -20.43
N ASP A 358 -17.12 -5.29 -21.35
CA ASP A 358 -15.79 -5.51 -21.91
C ASP A 358 -14.80 -5.82 -20.80
N PHE A 359 -13.79 -6.65 -21.13
CA PHE A 359 -12.80 -7.13 -20.17
C PHE A 359 -12.04 -5.94 -19.55
N VAL A 360 -12.55 -5.38 -18.43
CA VAL A 360 -11.92 -4.25 -17.76
C VAL A 360 -10.85 -4.77 -16.80
N TRP A 361 -9.62 -4.54 -17.16
CA TRP A 361 -8.46 -4.92 -16.35
C TRP A 361 -8.34 -3.99 -15.14
N PRO A 362 -8.14 -4.54 -13.93
CA PRO A 362 -7.72 -3.73 -12.79
C PRO A 362 -6.39 -3.02 -13.12
N PRO A 363 -6.20 -1.77 -12.69
CA PRO A 363 -4.95 -1.04 -12.96
C PRO A 363 -3.69 -1.83 -12.57
N GLU A 364 -3.77 -2.60 -11.48
CA GLU A 364 -2.67 -3.43 -10.96
C GLU A 364 -2.34 -4.65 -11.83
N LEU A 365 -3.20 -5.00 -12.77
CA LEU A 365 -2.97 -6.01 -13.80
C LEU A 365 -2.81 -5.41 -15.18
N GLY A 366 -2.59 -4.09 -15.30
CA GLY A 366 -2.24 -3.41 -16.53
C GLY A 366 -0.82 -3.73 -17.00
N GLY A 367 -0.40 -3.05 -18.08
CA GLY A 367 0.95 -3.14 -18.63
C GLY A 367 1.36 -4.55 -18.98
N TRP A 368 2.59 -4.92 -18.66
CA TRP A 368 3.17 -6.22 -19.00
C TRP A 368 2.34 -7.44 -18.52
N ARG A 369 1.62 -7.32 -17.40
CA ARG A 369 0.75 -8.39 -16.87
C ARG A 369 -0.43 -8.65 -17.79
N ARG A 370 -1.08 -7.57 -18.24
CA ARG A 370 -2.16 -7.65 -19.20
C ARG A 370 -1.70 -8.32 -20.49
N ASP A 371 -0.55 -7.90 -21.02
CA ASP A 371 -0.02 -8.44 -22.29
C ASP A 371 0.25 -9.94 -22.20
N ARG A 372 0.61 -10.43 -21.03
CA ARG A 372 0.84 -11.86 -20.78
C ARG A 372 -0.44 -12.67 -20.56
N LEU A 373 -1.40 -12.13 -19.83
CA LEU A 373 -2.56 -12.88 -19.31
C LEU A 373 -3.82 -12.74 -20.16
N ALA A 374 -3.90 -11.71 -21.03
CA ALA A 374 -5.16 -11.33 -21.70
C ALA A 374 -5.75 -12.46 -22.55
N ALA A 375 -4.95 -13.13 -23.37
CA ALA A 375 -5.45 -14.17 -24.26
C ALA A 375 -6.03 -15.36 -23.48
N ASP A 376 -5.31 -15.82 -22.45
CA ASP A 376 -5.77 -16.98 -21.65
C ASP A 376 -6.99 -16.62 -20.78
N PHE A 377 -7.05 -15.42 -20.24
CA PHE A 377 -8.21 -14.97 -19.46
C PHE A 377 -9.46 -14.85 -20.33
N LEU A 378 -9.34 -14.35 -21.57
CA LEU A 378 -10.41 -14.32 -22.56
C LEU A 378 -10.88 -15.74 -22.94
N ALA A 379 -9.95 -16.66 -23.17
CA ALA A 379 -10.28 -18.06 -23.49
C ALA A 379 -11.00 -18.75 -22.34
N VAL A 380 -10.56 -18.55 -21.09
CA VAL A 380 -11.23 -19.09 -19.89
C VAL A 380 -12.63 -18.53 -19.74
N ALA A 381 -12.83 -17.23 -19.97
CA ALA A 381 -14.14 -16.58 -19.90
C ALA A 381 -15.09 -17.07 -20.99
N GLY A 382 -14.62 -17.22 -22.24
CA GLY A 382 -15.38 -17.74 -23.38
C GLY A 382 -15.88 -19.18 -23.17
N ASN A 383 -15.03 -20.05 -22.64
CA ASN A 383 -15.38 -21.45 -22.37
C ASN A 383 -16.48 -21.60 -21.29
N LEU A 384 -16.62 -20.67 -20.38
CA LEU A 384 -17.68 -20.69 -19.34
C LEU A 384 -19.02 -20.17 -19.87
N ASN A 385 -19.00 -19.19 -20.78
CA ASN A 385 -20.23 -18.72 -21.44
C ASN A 385 -20.85 -19.81 -22.35
N LEU A 386 -20.01 -20.63 -23.00
CA LEU A 386 -20.48 -21.76 -23.81
C LEU A 386 -21.10 -22.89 -22.98
N ARG A 387 -20.61 -23.13 -21.75
CA ARG A 387 -21.17 -24.15 -20.83
C ARG A 387 -22.46 -23.70 -20.16
N GLY A 388 -22.65 -22.41 -19.92
CA GLY A 388 -23.90 -21.85 -19.35
C GLY A 388 -25.07 -21.87 -20.30
N VAL A 389 -24.85 -21.94 -21.61
CA VAL A 389 -25.90 -22.04 -22.65
C VAL A 389 -26.36 -23.48 -22.84
N SER A 390 -25.55 -24.49 -22.50
CA SER A 390 -25.90 -25.91 -22.64
C SER A 390 -26.64 -26.53 -21.44
N GLU A 391 -26.78 -25.79 -20.31
CA GLU A 391 -27.51 -26.28 -19.12
C GLU A 391 -28.94 -25.73 -19.00
N HIS A 392 -29.43 -24.95 -20.01
CA HIS A 392 -30.76 -24.39 -20.10
C HIS A 392 -31.42 -24.66 -21.46
N GLY A 393 -31.04 -25.78 -22.13
CA GLY A 393 -31.69 -26.34 -23.30
C GLY A 393 -32.54 -27.56 -22.98
#